data_15bf33f00bd93bb06eb6e0c3a5a0e519
#
_entry.id   15bf33f00bd93bb06eb6e0c3a5a0e519
#
_cell.length_a   1.000
_cell.length_b   1.000
_cell.length_c   1.000
_cell.angle_alpha   90.00
_cell.angle_beta   90.00
_cell.angle_gamma   90.00
#
_symmetry.space_group_name_H-M   'P 1'
#
loop_
_entity.id
_entity.type
_entity.pdbx_description
1 polymer ?
#
loop_
_entity_poly.entity_id
_entity_poly.type
_entity_poly.pdbx_seq_one_letter_code
_entity_poly.pdbx_strand_id
1 'polypeptide(L)'
;MLVALAIAIAGPGAASAQTAPADTVLISNSVASVTRSEYDAELLKLPIEVRAGFANSARRVNDVLARMLLQKSLATQARAARLDASPEASVRMQLEIDRLLAQMLMESIDAKASAEFDADRKKYEARARELYTVDRNSFAIPEQVNATHILFDTRKRSSDEAKKLAQETRAKIAAGADMGKLAKEMSDDASAQNNGALGWFAKKDMDPAFGEAAFALKNTGDVSEPVQSQFGWHVIRLDGRRPATIRTFDEARETIMAELRKRYIDEKREQAVAAIRRDPKTQVNREAVDALTPRVDVEAAKRALGMTPGGAAPATAAPK
;
A
#
# COMPACT_ATOMS: atom_id res chain seq x y z
N MET A 1 80.08 5.90 0.33
CA MET A 1 78.92 5.01 0.08
C MET A 1 77.71 5.52 0.83
N LEU A 2 76.89 6.25 0.10
CA LEU A 2 75.60 6.71 0.65
C LEU A 2 74.53 5.67 0.33
N VAL A 3 73.89 5.12 1.38
CA VAL A 3 72.74 4.24 1.24
C VAL A 3 71.48 5.12 1.31
N ALA A 4 70.80 5.24 0.18
CA ALA A 4 69.51 5.96 0.12
C ALA A 4 68.37 5.02 0.63
N LEU A 5 67.72 5.39 1.71
CA LEU A 5 66.53 4.73 2.25
C LEU A 5 65.30 5.23 1.50
N ALA A 6 64.73 4.39 0.66
CA ALA A 6 63.43 4.69 0.00
C ALA A 6 62.28 4.39 0.95
N ILE A 7 61.57 5.44 1.41
CA ILE A 7 60.32 5.32 2.18
C ILE A 7 59.21 5.12 1.15
N ALA A 8 58.65 3.93 1.10
CA ALA A 8 57.41 3.67 0.38
C ALA A 8 56.21 4.21 1.20
N ILE A 9 55.58 5.25 0.67
CA ILE A 9 54.34 5.74 1.24
C ILE A 9 53.21 4.83 0.72
N ALA A 10 52.74 3.92 1.58
CA ALA A 10 51.54 3.16 1.35
C ALA A 10 50.33 4.12 1.48
N GLY A 11 49.65 4.40 0.37
CA GLY A 11 48.40 5.14 0.39
C GLY A 11 47.31 4.34 1.14
N PRO A 12 46.29 5.01 1.67
CA PRO A 12 45.20 4.32 2.35
C PRO A 12 44.40 3.53 1.33
N GLY A 13 44.62 2.22 1.28
CA GLY A 13 43.75 1.30 0.56
C GLY A 13 42.36 1.39 1.10
N ALA A 14 41.37 1.67 0.22
CA ALA A 14 39.97 1.53 0.55
C ALA A 14 39.78 0.10 1.10
N ALA A 15 39.47 0.00 2.37
CA ALA A 15 39.09 -1.26 3.00
C ALA A 15 37.78 -1.71 2.33
N SER A 16 37.88 -2.60 1.35
CA SER A 16 36.72 -3.40 0.91
C SER A 16 36.28 -4.15 2.15
N ALA A 17 35.08 -3.88 2.62
CA ALA A 17 34.46 -4.63 3.70
C ALA A 17 34.41 -6.10 3.26
N GLN A 18 35.40 -6.90 3.71
CA GLN A 18 35.40 -8.35 3.49
C GLN A 18 34.18 -8.90 4.20
N THR A 19 33.22 -9.41 3.43
CA THR A 19 32.06 -10.11 4.00
C THR A 19 32.59 -11.33 4.76
N ALA A 20 32.21 -11.46 6.04
CA ALA A 20 32.57 -12.61 6.86
C ALA A 20 32.16 -13.91 6.15
N PRO A 21 32.94 -15.01 6.28
CA PRO A 21 32.60 -16.30 5.70
C PRO A 21 31.18 -16.76 6.09
N ALA A 22 30.55 -17.55 5.23
CA ALA A 22 29.16 -18.03 5.41
C ALA A 22 28.94 -18.74 6.75
N ASP A 23 29.93 -19.48 7.23
CA ASP A 23 29.86 -20.25 8.48
C ASP A 23 30.22 -19.43 9.72
N THR A 24 30.54 -18.13 9.58
CA THR A 24 30.84 -17.27 10.70
C THR A 24 29.64 -17.19 11.66
N VAL A 25 29.84 -17.56 12.93
CA VAL A 25 28.82 -17.41 13.95
C VAL A 25 28.72 -15.93 14.33
N LEU A 26 27.52 -15.36 14.16
CA LEU A 26 27.23 -13.95 14.46
C LEU A 26 26.74 -13.74 15.91
N ILE A 27 25.99 -14.70 16.46
CA ILE A 27 25.48 -14.69 17.83
C ILE A 27 25.27 -16.14 18.29
N SER A 28 25.51 -16.42 19.55
CA SER A 28 25.29 -17.75 20.13
C SER A 28 24.96 -17.69 21.62
N ASN A 29 24.34 -18.74 22.11
CA ASN A 29 24.18 -19.05 23.52
C ASN A 29 24.56 -20.51 23.81
N SER A 30 24.24 -21.04 24.99
CA SER A 30 24.57 -22.43 25.39
C SER A 30 23.84 -23.51 24.57
N VAL A 31 22.80 -23.19 23.79
CA VAL A 31 21.94 -24.17 23.11
C VAL A 31 21.85 -23.98 21.60
N ALA A 32 22.16 -22.78 21.08
CA ALA A 32 22.03 -22.48 19.66
C ALA A 32 23.01 -21.41 19.21
N SER A 33 23.23 -21.34 17.91
CA SER A 33 24.00 -20.26 17.27
C SER A 33 23.29 -19.83 15.95
N VAL A 34 23.55 -18.60 15.52
CA VAL A 34 23.12 -18.06 14.24
C VAL A 34 24.34 -17.73 13.42
N THR A 35 24.42 -18.29 12.23
CA THR A 35 25.51 -18.06 11.29
C THR A 35 25.22 -16.90 10.34
N ARG A 36 26.24 -16.44 9.62
CA ARG A 36 26.13 -15.42 8.61
C ARG A 36 25.18 -15.84 7.48
N SER A 37 25.31 -17.08 6.99
CA SER A 37 24.42 -17.59 5.93
C SER A 37 22.96 -17.63 6.36
N GLU A 38 22.67 -17.97 7.60
CA GLU A 38 21.29 -17.96 8.12
C GLU A 38 20.74 -16.53 8.22
N TYR A 39 21.55 -15.57 8.65
CA TYR A 39 21.19 -14.16 8.68
C TYR A 39 20.95 -13.62 7.26
N ASP A 40 21.82 -13.95 6.30
CA ASP A 40 21.63 -13.53 4.90
C ASP A 40 20.36 -14.13 4.31
N ALA A 41 20.04 -15.40 4.61
CA ALA A 41 18.77 -16.03 4.19
C ALA A 41 17.54 -15.35 4.83
N GLU A 42 17.64 -14.90 6.09
CA GLU A 42 16.55 -14.14 6.73
C GLU A 42 16.34 -12.78 6.05
N LEU A 43 17.43 -12.11 5.64
CA LEU A 43 17.34 -10.85 4.90
C LEU A 43 16.67 -11.00 3.51
N LEU A 44 16.75 -12.19 2.89
CA LEU A 44 16.07 -12.43 1.60
C LEU A 44 14.55 -12.31 1.70
N LYS A 45 13.96 -12.42 2.88
CA LYS A 45 12.52 -12.18 3.11
C LYS A 45 12.13 -10.70 2.97
N LEU A 46 13.10 -9.78 3.02
CA LEU A 46 12.85 -8.35 2.84
C LEU A 46 12.91 -7.97 1.35
N PRO A 47 12.10 -6.99 0.90
CA PRO A 47 12.26 -6.41 -0.43
C PRO A 47 13.66 -5.86 -0.65
N ILE A 48 14.19 -5.98 -1.88
CA ILE A 48 15.59 -5.62 -2.19
C ILE A 48 15.90 -4.15 -1.88
N GLU A 49 14.92 -3.27 -2.04
CA GLU A 49 15.04 -1.82 -1.83
C GLU A 49 15.30 -1.46 -0.38
N VAL A 50 14.83 -2.29 0.56
CA VAL A 50 14.99 -2.02 2.00
C VAL A 50 16.18 -2.76 2.62
N ARG A 51 16.74 -3.79 1.95
CA ARG A 51 17.84 -4.61 2.50
C ARG A 51 19.06 -3.78 2.86
N ALA A 52 19.51 -2.90 1.96
CA ALA A 52 20.68 -2.05 2.19
C ALA A 52 20.47 -1.09 3.37
N GLY A 53 19.32 -0.42 3.43
CA GLY A 53 18.97 0.47 4.54
C GLY A 53 18.77 -0.27 5.86
N PHE A 54 18.35 -1.53 5.82
CA PHE A 54 18.21 -2.38 6.99
C PHE A 54 19.58 -2.74 7.58
N ALA A 55 20.51 -3.17 6.73
CA ALA A 55 21.87 -3.57 7.13
C ALA A 55 22.70 -2.42 7.72
N ASN A 56 22.36 -1.16 7.41
CA ASN A 56 23.07 0.02 7.92
C ASN A 56 22.72 0.38 9.37
N SER A 57 21.83 -0.36 10.03
CA SER A 57 21.43 -0.11 11.41
C SER A 57 21.86 -1.27 12.34
N ALA A 58 22.92 -1.05 13.11
CA ALA A 58 23.40 -2.04 14.08
C ALA A 58 22.29 -2.51 15.04
N ARG A 59 21.39 -1.61 15.46
CA ARG A 59 20.25 -1.96 16.31
C ARG A 59 19.31 -2.95 15.62
N ARG A 60 18.91 -2.69 14.37
CA ARG A 60 18.03 -3.61 13.61
C ARG A 60 18.69 -4.96 13.37
N VAL A 61 19.96 -4.97 13.05
CA VAL A 61 20.74 -6.21 12.88
C VAL A 61 20.71 -7.01 14.19
N ASN A 62 21.03 -6.39 15.32
CA ASN A 62 21.02 -7.06 16.62
C ASN A 62 19.61 -7.57 17.00
N ASP A 63 18.56 -6.81 16.75
CA ASP A 63 17.17 -7.21 17.02
C ASP A 63 16.77 -8.46 16.20
N VAL A 64 17.20 -8.54 14.93
CA VAL A 64 16.98 -9.74 14.10
C VAL A 64 17.78 -10.92 14.61
N LEU A 65 19.08 -10.75 14.90
CA LEU A 65 19.91 -11.82 15.39
C LEU A 65 19.39 -12.38 16.73
N ALA A 66 18.97 -11.50 17.66
CA ALA A 66 18.39 -11.92 18.93
C ALA A 66 17.09 -12.73 18.73
N ARG A 67 16.21 -12.29 17.83
CA ARG A 67 14.99 -13.03 17.47
C ARG A 67 15.30 -14.38 16.86
N MET A 68 16.25 -14.45 15.91
CA MET A 68 16.67 -15.71 15.29
C MET A 68 17.26 -16.68 16.32
N LEU A 69 18.12 -16.19 17.21
CA LEU A 69 18.72 -17.01 18.26
C LEU A 69 17.66 -17.56 19.21
N LEU A 70 16.68 -16.73 19.63
CA LEU A 70 15.57 -17.18 20.46
C LEU A 70 14.76 -18.28 19.74
N GLN A 71 14.41 -18.08 18.48
CA GLN A 71 13.68 -19.06 17.68
C GLN A 71 14.43 -20.39 17.54
N LYS A 72 15.74 -20.35 17.27
CA LYS A 72 16.58 -21.55 17.18
C LYS A 72 16.72 -22.25 18.53
N SER A 73 16.86 -21.50 19.62
CA SER A 73 16.95 -22.06 20.98
C SER A 73 15.64 -22.79 21.34
N LEU A 74 14.47 -22.19 21.05
CA LEU A 74 13.16 -22.83 21.24
C LEU A 74 13.00 -24.08 20.37
N ALA A 75 13.42 -24.01 19.11
CA ALA A 75 13.39 -25.17 18.21
C ALA A 75 14.30 -26.31 18.70
N THR A 76 15.45 -26.00 19.27
CA THR A 76 16.34 -27.01 19.86
C THR A 76 15.69 -27.68 21.07
N GLN A 77 15.02 -26.93 21.94
CA GLN A 77 14.28 -27.47 23.08
C GLN A 77 13.07 -28.31 22.60
N ALA A 78 12.34 -27.88 21.58
CA ALA A 78 11.23 -28.63 21.01
C ALA A 78 11.69 -29.98 20.47
N ARG A 79 12.83 -30.06 19.77
CA ARG A 79 13.44 -31.31 19.31
C ARG A 79 13.87 -32.21 20.49
N ALA A 80 14.51 -31.62 21.50
CA ALA A 80 14.89 -32.37 22.71
C ALA A 80 13.66 -32.97 23.41
N ALA A 81 12.52 -32.25 23.39
CA ALA A 81 11.25 -32.75 23.91
C ALA A 81 10.49 -33.65 22.92
N ARG A 82 11.05 -33.95 21.73
CA ARG A 82 10.49 -34.78 20.66
C ARG A 82 9.11 -34.29 20.17
N LEU A 83 8.86 -32.98 20.21
CA LEU A 83 7.59 -32.41 19.74
C LEU A 83 7.43 -32.52 18.21
N ASP A 84 8.52 -32.69 17.49
CA ASP A 84 8.60 -32.91 16.05
C ASP A 84 8.34 -34.37 15.65
N ALA A 85 8.32 -35.31 16.60
CA ALA A 85 8.25 -36.73 16.33
C ALA A 85 6.83 -37.27 16.17
N SER A 86 5.78 -36.49 16.50
CA SER A 86 4.41 -36.94 16.29
C SER A 86 4.04 -36.96 14.80
N PRO A 87 3.15 -37.88 14.37
CA PRO A 87 2.67 -37.90 12.97
C PRO A 87 2.08 -36.57 12.53
N GLU A 88 1.31 -35.92 13.39
CA GLU A 88 0.67 -34.62 13.11
C GLU A 88 1.72 -33.51 12.94
N ALA A 89 2.74 -33.47 13.78
CA ALA A 89 3.84 -32.51 13.69
C ALA A 89 4.62 -32.69 12.37
N SER A 90 4.90 -33.97 12.01
CA SER A 90 5.58 -34.29 10.75
C SER A 90 4.80 -33.80 9.55
N VAL A 91 3.47 -34.05 9.50
CA VAL A 91 2.60 -33.56 8.40
C VAL A 91 2.60 -32.02 8.35
N ARG A 92 2.49 -31.35 9.50
CA ARG A 92 2.52 -29.87 9.56
C ARG A 92 3.83 -29.30 9.04
N MET A 93 4.97 -29.88 9.44
CA MET A 93 6.29 -29.45 8.96
C MET A 93 6.42 -29.67 7.45
N GLN A 94 5.93 -30.81 6.92
CA GLN A 94 5.95 -31.07 5.48
C GLN A 94 5.12 -30.04 4.70
N LEU A 95 3.92 -29.69 5.17
CA LEU A 95 3.09 -28.66 4.55
C LEU A 95 3.77 -27.27 4.55
N GLU A 96 4.54 -26.93 5.59
CA GLU A 96 5.30 -25.67 5.61
C GLU A 96 6.48 -25.69 4.64
N ILE A 97 7.16 -26.86 4.49
CA ILE A 97 8.21 -27.05 3.48
C ILE A 97 7.62 -26.89 2.07
N ASP A 98 6.48 -27.56 1.79
CA ASP A 98 5.82 -27.50 0.48
C ASP A 98 5.37 -26.07 0.15
N ARG A 99 4.87 -25.33 1.13
CA ARG A 99 4.53 -23.91 0.99
C ARG A 99 5.76 -23.07 0.63
N LEU A 100 6.86 -23.27 1.34
CA LEU A 100 8.12 -22.55 1.07
C LEU A 100 8.65 -22.87 -0.33
N LEU A 101 8.64 -24.15 -0.74
CA LEU A 101 9.08 -24.55 -2.06
C LEU A 101 8.22 -23.95 -3.16
N ALA A 102 6.90 -23.93 -2.98
CA ALA A 102 5.98 -23.27 -3.91
C ALA A 102 6.27 -21.77 -4.03
N GLN A 103 6.51 -21.08 -2.91
CA GLN A 103 6.91 -19.67 -2.91
C GLN A 103 8.23 -19.45 -3.66
N MET A 104 9.26 -20.26 -3.38
CA MET A 104 10.56 -20.15 -4.05
C MET A 104 10.44 -20.37 -5.57
N LEU A 105 9.58 -21.29 -6.01
CA LEU A 105 9.32 -21.50 -7.43
C LEU A 105 8.68 -20.25 -8.06
N MET A 106 7.67 -19.64 -7.40
CA MET A 106 7.04 -18.42 -7.90
C MET A 106 8.03 -17.26 -7.97
N GLU A 107 8.88 -17.07 -6.96
CA GLU A 107 9.94 -16.06 -6.96
C GLU A 107 10.94 -16.29 -8.11
N SER A 108 11.28 -17.55 -8.40
CA SER A 108 12.14 -17.91 -9.54
C SER A 108 11.49 -17.58 -10.88
N ILE A 109 10.19 -17.83 -11.03
CA ILE A 109 9.41 -17.46 -12.23
C ILE A 109 9.42 -15.95 -12.40
N ASP A 110 9.20 -15.19 -11.33
CA ASP A 110 9.23 -13.72 -11.35
C ASP A 110 10.59 -13.16 -11.77
N ALA A 111 11.66 -13.69 -11.16
CA ALA A 111 13.02 -13.26 -11.47
C ALA A 111 13.36 -13.53 -12.94
N LYS A 112 12.99 -14.72 -13.45
CA LYS A 112 13.18 -15.09 -14.85
C LYS A 112 12.37 -14.20 -15.78
N ALA A 113 11.09 -14.01 -15.51
CA ALA A 113 10.20 -13.15 -16.29
C ALA A 113 10.69 -11.69 -16.30
N SER A 114 11.17 -11.20 -15.17
CA SER A 114 11.78 -9.87 -15.06
C SER A 114 13.02 -9.73 -15.95
N ALA A 115 13.91 -10.72 -15.90
CA ALA A 115 15.12 -10.72 -16.73
C ALA A 115 14.81 -10.80 -18.23
N GLU A 116 13.82 -11.63 -18.63
CA GLU A 116 13.34 -11.71 -20.01
C GLU A 116 12.76 -10.38 -20.49
N PHE A 117 11.95 -9.70 -19.65
CA PHE A 117 11.41 -8.38 -19.97
C PHE A 117 12.52 -7.34 -20.15
N ASP A 118 13.50 -7.32 -19.25
CA ASP A 118 14.61 -6.36 -19.29
C ASP A 118 15.54 -6.61 -20.48
N ALA A 119 15.73 -7.86 -20.91
CA ALA A 119 16.48 -8.21 -22.11
C ALA A 119 15.82 -7.68 -23.40
N ASP A 120 14.48 -7.66 -23.44
CA ASP A 120 13.69 -7.16 -24.58
C ASP A 120 13.24 -5.70 -24.42
N ARG A 121 13.92 -4.91 -23.59
CA ARG A 121 13.52 -3.54 -23.21
C ARG A 121 13.10 -2.67 -24.41
N LYS A 122 13.83 -2.74 -25.52
CA LYS A 122 13.51 -1.95 -26.74
C LYS A 122 12.13 -2.27 -27.31
N LYS A 123 11.75 -3.55 -27.32
CA LYS A 123 10.42 -4.00 -27.75
C LYS A 123 9.32 -3.42 -26.85
N TYR A 124 9.53 -3.45 -25.54
CA TYR A 124 8.56 -2.94 -24.59
C TYR A 124 8.49 -1.40 -24.58
N GLU A 125 9.59 -0.70 -24.85
CA GLU A 125 9.56 0.75 -25.06
C GLU A 125 8.75 1.14 -26.31
N ALA A 126 8.87 0.37 -27.41
CA ALA A 126 8.03 0.57 -28.59
C ALA A 126 6.55 0.35 -28.26
N ARG A 127 6.24 -0.71 -27.51
CA ARG A 127 4.87 -0.99 -27.03
C ARG A 127 4.35 0.09 -26.10
N ALA A 128 5.17 0.60 -25.18
CA ALA A 128 4.82 1.70 -24.28
C ALA A 128 4.46 2.97 -25.07
N ARG A 129 5.20 3.29 -26.10
CA ARG A 129 4.93 4.44 -27.00
C ARG A 129 3.61 4.26 -27.77
N GLU A 130 3.33 3.05 -28.22
CA GLU A 130 2.04 2.73 -28.85
C GLU A 130 0.88 2.92 -27.88
N LEU A 131 0.95 2.35 -26.68
CA LEU A 131 -0.09 2.51 -25.63
C LEU A 131 -0.34 3.97 -25.29
N TYR A 132 0.73 4.74 -25.13
CA TYR A 132 0.63 6.18 -24.88
C TYR A 132 -0.08 6.90 -26.04
N THR A 133 0.20 6.51 -27.29
CA THR A 133 -0.41 7.15 -28.46
C THR A 133 -1.89 6.82 -28.61
N VAL A 134 -2.26 5.55 -28.29
CA VAL A 134 -3.66 5.07 -28.40
C VAL A 134 -4.55 5.71 -27.32
N ASP A 135 -4.07 5.86 -26.11
CA ASP A 135 -4.86 6.44 -25.01
C ASP A 135 -4.10 7.56 -24.30
N ARG A 136 -3.86 8.63 -25.04
CA ARG A 136 -3.14 9.80 -24.54
C ARG A 136 -3.85 10.51 -23.39
N ASN A 137 -5.18 10.42 -23.37
CA ASN A 137 -6.00 11.06 -22.34
C ASN A 137 -5.90 10.40 -20.97
N SER A 138 -5.54 9.12 -20.90
CA SER A 138 -5.29 8.46 -19.61
C SER A 138 -4.09 9.04 -18.84
N PHE A 139 -3.22 9.80 -19.52
CA PHE A 139 -2.08 10.50 -18.95
C PHE A 139 -2.36 11.98 -18.65
N ALA A 140 -3.63 12.38 -18.69
CA ALA A 140 -4.01 13.74 -18.35
C ALA A 140 -3.81 14.04 -16.86
N ILE A 141 -3.20 15.17 -16.58
CA ILE A 141 -3.20 15.80 -15.27
C ILE A 141 -4.38 16.78 -15.30
N PRO A 142 -5.40 16.59 -14.46
CA PRO A 142 -6.55 17.47 -14.45
C PRO A 142 -6.13 18.89 -14.07
N GLU A 143 -6.94 19.85 -14.46
CA GLU A 143 -6.83 21.22 -13.97
C GLU A 143 -6.86 21.21 -12.44
N GLN A 144 -6.01 22.03 -11.83
CA GLN A 144 -5.94 22.21 -10.39
C GLN A 144 -6.05 23.69 -10.03
N VAL A 145 -6.71 23.95 -8.91
CA VAL A 145 -6.70 25.27 -8.28
C VAL A 145 -6.07 25.17 -6.90
N ASN A 146 -5.45 26.26 -6.50
CA ASN A 146 -5.05 26.50 -5.12
C ASN A 146 -6.02 27.53 -4.55
N ALA A 147 -6.57 27.28 -3.39
CA ALA A 147 -7.57 28.17 -2.80
C ALA A 147 -7.42 28.28 -1.29
N THR A 148 -7.87 29.41 -0.76
CA THR A 148 -8.12 29.64 0.65
C THR A 148 -9.64 29.69 0.86
N HIS A 149 -10.14 29.08 1.95
CA HIS A 149 -11.56 29.13 2.27
C HIS A 149 -11.86 29.42 3.73
N ILE A 150 -13.12 29.80 3.99
CA ILE A 150 -13.70 29.96 5.32
C ILE A 150 -15.00 29.15 5.30
N LEU A 151 -15.16 28.24 6.27
CA LEU A 151 -16.38 27.43 6.46
C LEU A 151 -17.15 27.91 7.68
N PHE A 152 -18.46 28.06 7.52
CA PHE A 152 -19.44 28.19 8.59
C PHE A 152 -20.30 26.93 8.64
N ASP A 153 -19.96 26.03 9.58
CA ASP A 153 -20.51 24.67 9.68
C ASP A 153 -21.96 24.69 10.18
N THR A 154 -22.88 24.09 9.41
CA THR A 154 -24.31 24.01 9.77
C THR A 154 -24.62 22.99 10.86
N ARG A 155 -23.65 22.21 11.31
CA ARG A 155 -23.77 21.39 12.52
C ARG A 155 -23.66 22.21 13.81
N LYS A 156 -23.08 23.40 13.74
CA LYS A 156 -22.84 24.29 14.87
C LYS A 156 -23.87 25.43 14.96
N ARG A 157 -24.58 25.71 13.87
CA ARG A 157 -25.54 26.82 13.74
C ARG A 157 -26.58 26.55 12.65
N SER A 158 -27.64 27.31 12.61
CA SER A 158 -28.63 27.21 11.52
C SER A 158 -28.02 27.58 10.16
N SER A 159 -28.61 27.04 9.08
CA SER A 159 -28.13 27.35 7.70
C SER A 159 -28.25 28.85 7.40
N ASP A 160 -29.29 29.50 7.87
CA ASP A 160 -29.50 30.95 7.64
C ASP A 160 -28.45 31.78 8.38
N GLU A 161 -28.11 31.41 9.61
CA GLU A 161 -27.03 32.05 10.37
C GLU A 161 -25.66 31.82 9.70
N ALA A 162 -25.36 30.60 9.28
CA ALA A 162 -24.12 30.27 8.55
C ALA A 162 -24.03 31.08 7.26
N LYS A 163 -25.12 31.18 6.49
CA LYS A 163 -25.20 31.98 5.27
C LYS A 163 -24.94 33.47 5.56
N LYS A 164 -25.57 34.01 6.57
CA LYS A 164 -25.39 35.41 6.98
C LYS A 164 -23.92 35.69 7.33
N LEU A 165 -23.31 34.82 8.15
CA LEU A 165 -21.88 34.95 8.50
C LEU A 165 -20.98 34.89 7.28
N ALA A 166 -21.25 34.00 6.33
CA ALA A 166 -20.51 33.92 5.07
C ALA A 166 -20.64 35.19 4.24
N GLN A 167 -21.84 35.77 4.14
CA GLN A 167 -22.09 37.06 3.45
C GLN A 167 -21.35 38.21 4.10
N GLU A 168 -21.44 38.34 5.43
CA GLU A 168 -20.72 39.39 6.18
C GLU A 168 -19.20 39.25 6.04
N THR A 169 -18.70 38.02 6.09
CA THR A 169 -17.27 37.73 5.92
C THR A 169 -16.80 38.09 4.52
N ARG A 170 -17.57 37.72 3.49
CA ARG A 170 -17.29 38.11 2.11
C ARG A 170 -17.25 39.65 1.95
N ALA A 171 -18.19 40.34 2.55
CA ALA A 171 -18.21 41.81 2.52
C ALA A 171 -16.96 42.43 3.17
N LYS A 172 -16.49 41.87 4.29
CA LYS A 172 -15.23 42.30 4.94
C LYS A 172 -14.01 42.07 4.02
N ILE A 173 -13.95 40.92 3.35
CA ILE A 173 -12.88 40.59 2.41
C ILE A 173 -12.90 41.58 1.23
N ALA A 174 -14.09 41.86 0.67
CA ALA A 174 -14.25 42.86 -0.40
C ALA A 174 -13.86 44.27 0.03
N ALA A 175 -13.97 44.60 1.31
CA ALA A 175 -13.50 45.85 1.90
C ALA A 175 -11.99 45.85 2.24
N GLY A 176 -11.26 44.79 1.87
CA GLY A 176 -9.80 44.69 2.03
C GLY A 176 -9.31 43.95 3.28
N ALA A 177 -10.21 43.27 4.04
CA ALA A 177 -9.78 42.48 5.17
C ALA A 177 -8.98 41.25 4.69
N ASP A 178 -7.97 40.86 5.49
CA ASP A 178 -7.14 39.69 5.23
C ASP A 178 -7.94 38.38 5.45
N MET A 179 -8.17 37.67 4.35
CA MET A 179 -8.94 36.41 4.38
C MET A 179 -8.29 35.32 5.23
N GLY A 180 -6.96 35.26 5.24
CA GLY A 180 -6.24 34.27 6.05
C GLY A 180 -6.42 34.48 7.56
N LYS A 181 -6.40 35.76 8.00
CA LYS A 181 -6.70 36.11 9.39
C LYS A 181 -8.14 35.79 9.74
N LEU A 182 -9.10 36.15 8.88
CA LEU A 182 -10.52 35.82 9.09
C LEU A 182 -10.74 34.31 9.13
N ALA A 183 -10.05 33.54 8.28
CA ALA A 183 -10.12 32.07 8.30
C ALA A 183 -9.64 31.51 9.64
N LYS A 184 -8.52 32.02 10.15
CA LYS A 184 -7.97 31.59 11.43
C LYS A 184 -8.89 31.91 12.61
N GLU A 185 -9.61 33.03 12.56
CA GLU A 185 -10.49 33.52 13.63
C GLU A 185 -11.89 32.91 13.59
N MET A 186 -12.44 32.67 12.40
CA MET A 186 -13.87 32.42 12.21
C MET A 186 -14.20 31.10 11.50
N SER A 187 -13.25 30.46 10.83
CA SER A 187 -13.54 29.23 10.09
C SER A 187 -13.72 28.04 11.02
N ASP A 188 -14.75 27.26 10.76
CA ASP A 188 -15.00 25.98 11.45
C ASP A 188 -14.22 24.81 10.85
N ASP A 189 -13.52 25.02 9.74
CA ASP A 189 -12.71 24.00 9.10
C ASP A 189 -11.32 23.83 9.73
N ALA A 190 -10.77 22.64 9.66
CA ALA A 190 -9.44 22.34 10.20
C ALA A 190 -8.33 23.18 9.53
N SER A 191 -8.51 23.62 8.27
CA SER A 191 -7.60 24.53 7.57
C SER A 191 -7.47 25.90 8.20
N ALA A 192 -8.36 26.28 9.13
CA ALA A 192 -8.24 27.50 9.93
C ALA A 192 -6.85 27.64 10.58
N GLN A 193 -6.27 26.53 11.05
CA GLN A 193 -4.92 26.49 11.64
C GLN A 193 -3.84 26.91 10.64
N ASN A 194 -4.10 26.74 9.33
CA ASN A 194 -3.25 27.13 8.22
C ASN A 194 -3.85 28.31 7.44
N ASN A 195 -4.49 29.26 8.15
CA ASN A 195 -5.10 30.46 7.58
C ASN A 195 -6.12 30.14 6.45
N GLY A 196 -6.80 29.00 6.52
CA GLY A 196 -7.78 28.54 5.55
C GLY A 196 -7.20 27.99 4.23
N ALA A 197 -5.88 27.84 4.11
CA ALA A 197 -5.24 27.35 2.89
C ALA A 197 -5.49 25.85 2.68
N LEU A 198 -5.99 25.48 1.49
CA LEU A 198 -6.28 24.10 1.09
C LEU A 198 -5.16 23.48 0.24
N GLY A 199 -4.26 24.30 -0.32
CA GLY A 199 -3.27 23.84 -1.29
C GLY A 199 -3.89 23.56 -2.67
N TRP A 200 -3.17 22.78 -3.50
CA TRP A 200 -3.59 22.41 -4.86
C TRP A 200 -4.51 21.20 -4.83
N PHE A 201 -5.69 21.32 -5.49
CA PHE A 201 -6.65 20.23 -5.63
C PHE A 201 -7.30 20.25 -7.02
N ALA A 202 -7.74 19.08 -7.46
CA ALA A 202 -8.58 18.94 -8.65
C ALA A 202 -10.07 19.04 -8.26
N LYS A 203 -10.92 19.43 -9.20
CA LYS A 203 -12.36 19.65 -8.98
C LYS A 203 -13.05 18.46 -8.32
N LYS A 204 -12.69 17.23 -8.73
CA LYS A 204 -13.25 15.98 -8.22
C LYS A 204 -12.86 15.62 -6.78
N ASP A 205 -11.85 16.27 -6.24
CA ASP A 205 -11.31 15.98 -4.90
C ASP A 205 -12.10 16.70 -3.80
N MET A 206 -13.03 17.58 -4.18
CA MET A 206 -13.82 18.42 -3.30
C MET A 206 -15.32 18.09 -3.38
N ASP A 207 -16.08 18.61 -2.41
CA ASP A 207 -17.54 18.63 -2.50
C ASP A 207 -17.97 19.25 -3.84
N PRO A 208 -18.97 18.71 -4.55
CA PRO A 208 -19.35 19.17 -5.89
C PRO A 208 -19.65 20.67 -5.96
N ALA A 209 -20.43 21.21 -5.00
CA ALA A 209 -20.78 22.63 -4.99
C ALA A 209 -19.56 23.52 -4.71
N PHE A 210 -18.69 23.11 -3.80
CA PHE A 210 -17.43 23.78 -3.52
C PHE A 210 -16.52 23.78 -4.74
N GLY A 211 -16.33 22.58 -5.35
CA GLY A 211 -15.50 22.43 -6.54
C GLY A 211 -15.99 23.28 -7.71
N GLU A 212 -17.30 23.29 -7.99
CA GLU A 212 -17.89 24.13 -9.02
C GLU A 212 -17.55 25.62 -8.79
N ALA A 213 -17.76 26.11 -7.57
CA ALA A 213 -17.53 27.51 -7.22
C ALA A 213 -16.04 27.89 -7.29
N ALA A 214 -15.15 27.05 -6.77
CA ALA A 214 -13.72 27.31 -6.78
C ALA A 214 -13.16 27.38 -8.21
N PHE A 215 -13.60 26.46 -9.08
CA PHE A 215 -13.17 26.41 -10.48
C PHE A 215 -13.86 27.45 -11.38
N ALA A 216 -14.98 28.07 -10.94
CA ALA A 216 -15.63 29.19 -11.63
C ALA A 216 -14.89 30.53 -11.46
N LEU A 217 -14.06 30.67 -10.40
CA LEU A 217 -13.24 31.86 -10.20
C LEU A 217 -12.16 31.94 -11.27
N LYS A 218 -11.95 33.10 -11.88
CA LYS A 218 -11.10 33.25 -13.08
C LYS A 218 -9.70 33.73 -12.77
N ASN A 219 -9.57 34.69 -11.85
CA ASN A 219 -8.32 35.39 -11.57
C ASN A 219 -7.86 35.08 -10.15
N THR A 220 -6.57 34.99 -9.96
CA THR A 220 -5.98 34.93 -8.62
C THR A 220 -6.43 36.15 -7.81
N GLY A 221 -6.94 35.92 -6.62
CA GLY A 221 -7.53 36.91 -5.75
C GLY A 221 -9.07 37.03 -5.85
N ASP A 222 -9.70 36.45 -6.89
CA ASP A 222 -11.17 36.41 -6.97
C ASP A 222 -11.74 35.66 -5.76
N VAL A 223 -12.87 36.19 -5.21
CA VAL A 223 -13.58 35.62 -4.07
C VAL A 223 -14.99 35.23 -4.50
N SER A 224 -15.40 34.02 -4.14
CA SER A 224 -16.73 33.50 -4.48
C SER A 224 -17.85 34.24 -3.75
N GLU A 225 -19.07 34.14 -4.29
CA GLU A 225 -20.27 34.29 -3.46
C GLU A 225 -20.28 33.18 -2.39
N PRO A 226 -21.07 33.34 -1.30
CA PRO A 226 -21.26 32.25 -0.33
C PRO A 226 -21.79 30.98 -1.02
N VAL A 227 -21.10 29.86 -0.85
CA VAL A 227 -21.39 28.57 -1.48
C VAL A 227 -21.86 27.61 -0.45
N GLN A 228 -22.99 26.95 -0.68
CA GLN A 228 -23.52 25.92 0.20
C GLN A 228 -23.02 24.54 -0.22
N SER A 229 -22.46 23.79 0.73
CA SER A 229 -22.12 22.38 0.60
C SER A 229 -22.84 21.56 1.68
N GLN A 230 -22.59 20.26 1.70
CA GLN A 230 -23.08 19.39 2.79
C GLN A 230 -22.49 19.73 4.17
N PHE A 231 -21.39 20.47 4.24
CA PHE A 231 -20.72 20.85 5.48
C PHE A 231 -21.21 22.20 6.02
N GLY A 232 -21.76 23.06 5.17
CA GLY A 232 -22.18 24.38 5.54
C GLY A 232 -21.95 25.41 4.43
N TRP A 233 -21.71 26.67 4.83
CA TRP A 233 -21.51 27.76 3.90
C TRP A 233 -20.04 28.16 3.83
N HIS A 234 -19.53 28.31 2.62
CA HIS A 234 -18.14 28.61 2.32
C HIS A 234 -18.00 29.97 1.65
N VAL A 235 -16.89 30.65 1.95
CA VAL A 235 -16.34 31.73 1.13
C VAL A 235 -14.99 31.25 0.62
N ILE A 236 -14.73 31.33 -0.68
CA ILE A 236 -13.57 30.74 -1.35
C ILE A 236 -12.82 31.83 -2.09
N ARG A 237 -11.48 31.89 -1.94
CA ARG A 237 -10.61 32.74 -2.75
C ARG A 237 -9.69 31.88 -3.59
N LEU A 238 -9.58 32.21 -4.87
CA LEU A 238 -8.61 31.57 -5.76
C LEU A 238 -7.21 32.16 -5.50
N ASP A 239 -6.26 31.32 -5.10
CA ASP A 239 -4.87 31.72 -4.86
C ASP A 239 -3.96 31.34 -6.04
N GLY A 240 -4.38 30.42 -6.90
CA GLY A 240 -3.66 30.03 -8.11
C GLY A 240 -4.39 28.98 -8.94
N ARG A 241 -3.98 28.84 -10.19
CA ARG A 241 -4.56 27.89 -11.14
C ARG A 241 -3.47 27.23 -11.97
N ARG A 242 -3.57 25.91 -12.14
CA ARG A 242 -2.75 25.12 -13.06
C ARG A 242 -3.66 24.53 -14.11
N PRO A 243 -3.44 24.81 -15.41
CA PRO A 243 -4.28 24.25 -16.46
C PRO A 243 -4.14 22.73 -16.54
N ALA A 244 -5.16 22.08 -17.08
CA ALA A 244 -5.07 20.66 -17.43
C ALA A 244 -3.94 20.48 -18.46
N THR A 245 -3.12 19.45 -18.25
CA THR A 245 -2.03 19.09 -19.15
C THR A 245 -2.06 17.58 -19.42
N ILE A 246 -1.39 17.14 -20.47
CA ILE A 246 -1.16 15.71 -20.71
C ILE A 246 0.34 15.49 -20.51
N ARG A 247 0.69 14.56 -19.62
CA ARG A 247 2.09 14.15 -19.45
C ARG A 247 2.67 13.77 -20.81
N THR A 248 3.87 14.18 -21.09
CA THR A 248 4.62 13.72 -22.25
C THR A 248 4.89 12.23 -22.16
N PHE A 249 5.24 11.59 -23.28
CA PHE A 249 5.64 10.18 -23.25
C PHE A 249 6.84 9.95 -22.32
N ASP A 250 7.81 10.86 -22.29
CA ASP A 250 9.01 10.72 -21.45
C ASP A 250 8.67 10.77 -19.96
N GLU A 251 7.68 11.57 -19.57
CA GLU A 251 7.17 11.63 -18.19
C GLU A 251 6.32 10.41 -17.80
N ALA A 252 5.62 9.79 -18.77
CA ALA A 252 4.76 8.64 -18.55
C ALA A 252 5.50 7.31 -18.74
N ARG A 253 6.62 7.30 -19.46
CA ARG A 253 7.32 6.10 -19.92
C ARG A 253 7.59 5.09 -18.82
N GLU A 254 8.20 5.51 -17.72
CA GLU A 254 8.55 4.58 -16.65
C GLU A 254 7.33 3.96 -15.97
N THR A 255 6.23 4.73 -15.86
CA THR A 255 4.95 4.21 -15.33
C THR A 255 4.38 3.14 -16.27
N ILE A 256 4.36 3.41 -17.60
CA ILE A 256 3.87 2.45 -18.59
C ILE A 256 4.74 1.20 -18.62
N MET A 257 6.07 1.37 -18.58
CA MET A 257 7.02 0.26 -18.55
C MET A 257 6.86 -0.61 -17.31
N ALA A 258 6.63 0.00 -16.15
CA ALA A 258 6.38 -0.74 -14.91
C ALA A 258 5.07 -1.56 -14.99
N GLU A 259 4.01 -1.00 -15.58
CA GLU A 259 2.76 -1.74 -15.81
C GLU A 259 2.92 -2.88 -16.81
N LEU A 260 3.64 -2.66 -17.91
CA LEU A 260 3.94 -3.71 -18.90
C LEU A 260 4.74 -4.83 -18.26
N ARG A 261 5.76 -4.49 -17.46
CA ARG A 261 6.58 -5.48 -16.73
C ARG A 261 5.72 -6.29 -15.76
N LYS A 262 4.89 -5.61 -14.98
CA LYS A 262 3.98 -6.28 -14.05
C LYS A 262 3.06 -7.25 -14.79
N ARG A 263 2.40 -6.83 -15.86
CA ARG A 263 1.52 -7.69 -16.67
C ARG A 263 2.26 -8.89 -17.23
N TYR A 264 3.48 -8.71 -17.71
CA TYR A 264 4.31 -9.79 -18.23
C TYR A 264 4.62 -10.84 -17.15
N ILE A 265 5.01 -10.40 -15.96
CA ILE A 265 5.27 -11.28 -14.82
C ILE A 265 3.99 -12.01 -14.39
N ASP A 266 2.87 -11.29 -14.26
CA ASP A 266 1.58 -11.89 -13.89
C ASP A 266 1.12 -12.93 -14.92
N GLU A 267 1.35 -12.70 -16.22
CA GLU A 267 1.06 -13.65 -17.28
C GLU A 267 1.92 -14.93 -17.15
N LYS A 268 3.22 -14.79 -16.87
CA LYS A 268 4.11 -15.96 -16.67
C LYS A 268 3.72 -16.77 -15.45
N ARG A 269 3.33 -16.11 -14.36
CA ARG A 269 2.77 -16.78 -13.17
C ARG A 269 1.50 -17.56 -13.50
N GLU A 270 0.56 -16.91 -14.19
CA GLU A 270 -0.70 -17.57 -14.55
C GLU A 270 -0.48 -18.76 -15.48
N GLN A 271 0.43 -18.66 -16.47
CA GLN A 271 0.80 -19.78 -17.34
C GLN A 271 1.33 -20.97 -16.53
N ALA A 272 2.21 -20.74 -15.55
CA ALA A 272 2.75 -21.80 -14.70
C ALA A 272 1.68 -22.45 -13.84
N VAL A 273 0.78 -21.67 -13.24
CA VAL A 273 -0.29 -22.14 -12.36
C VAL A 273 -1.41 -22.82 -13.16
N ALA A 274 -1.75 -22.28 -14.34
CA ALA A 274 -2.82 -22.81 -15.18
C ALA A 274 -2.55 -24.26 -15.64
N ALA A 275 -1.28 -24.59 -15.93
CA ALA A 275 -0.89 -25.95 -16.29
C ALA A 275 -1.21 -26.95 -15.16
N ILE A 276 -0.96 -26.56 -13.91
CA ILE A 276 -1.22 -27.39 -12.72
C ILE A 276 -2.73 -27.50 -12.46
N ARG A 277 -3.47 -26.38 -12.49
CA ARG A 277 -4.92 -26.36 -12.24
C ARG A 277 -5.74 -27.15 -13.26
N ARG A 278 -5.25 -27.22 -14.50
CA ARG A 278 -5.94 -27.90 -15.61
C ARG A 278 -5.43 -29.32 -15.84
N ASP A 279 -4.66 -29.88 -14.92
CA ASP A 279 -4.21 -31.28 -15.04
C ASP A 279 -5.44 -32.20 -15.12
N PRO A 280 -5.64 -32.89 -16.27
CA PRO A 280 -6.79 -33.77 -16.45
C PRO A 280 -6.76 -35.03 -15.54
N LYS A 281 -5.61 -35.28 -14.91
CA LYS A 281 -5.45 -36.35 -13.93
C LYS A 281 -5.85 -35.96 -12.51
N THR A 282 -6.24 -34.71 -12.29
CA THR A 282 -6.72 -34.24 -10.99
C THR A 282 -7.99 -35.00 -10.63
N GLN A 283 -7.98 -35.72 -9.51
CA GLN A 283 -9.11 -36.49 -9.01
C GLN A 283 -9.50 -35.99 -7.62
N VAL A 284 -10.80 -35.90 -7.38
CA VAL A 284 -11.37 -35.53 -6.07
C VAL A 284 -12.11 -36.74 -5.53
N ASN A 285 -11.66 -37.23 -4.39
CA ASN A 285 -12.42 -38.23 -3.62
C ASN A 285 -13.58 -37.54 -2.90
N ARG A 286 -14.74 -37.51 -3.56
CA ARG A 286 -15.93 -36.79 -3.05
C ARG A 286 -16.41 -37.35 -1.72
N GLU A 287 -16.41 -38.67 -1.55
CA GLU A 287 -16.83 -39.29 -0.31
C GLU A 287 -15.98 -38.87 0.88
N ALA A 288 -14.65 -38.86 0.70
CA ALA A 288 -13.72 -38.39 1.72
C ALA A 288 -13.88 -36.89 2.00
N VAL A 289 -14.10 -36.04 0.96
CA VAL A 289 -14.33 -34.59 1.12
C VAL A 289 -15.66 -34.34 1.85
N ASP A 290 -16.73 -35.04 1.50
CA ASP A 290 -18.04 -34.90 2.15
C ASP A 290 -17.98 -35.31 3.64
N ALA A 291 -17.11 -36.26 3.98
CA ALA A 291 -16.86 -36.64 5.37
C ALA A 291 -16.15 -35.58 6.21
N LEU A 292 -15.41 -34.62 5.55
CA LEU A 292 -14.76 -33.51 6.24
C LEU A 292 -15.74 -32.37 6.60
N THR A 293 -16.90 -32.32 5.93
CA THR A 293 -17.92 -31.31 6.24
C THR A 293 -18.76 -31.79 7.41
N PRO A 294 -18.70 -31.16 8.62
CA PRO A 294 -19.62 -31.56 9.68
C PRO A 294 -21.05 -31.31 9.19
N ARG A 295 -21.85 -32.36 9.19
CA ARG A 295 -23.30 -32.20 9.00
C ARG A 295 -23.83 -31.43 10.19
N VAL A 296 -23.89 -30.11 10.06
CA VAL A 296 -24.55 -29.26 11.05
C VAL A 296 -26.02 -29.63 10.99
N ASP A 297 -26.47 -30.37 12.00
CA ASP A 297 -27.91 -30.56 12.20
C ASP A 297 -28.52 -29.21 12.54
N VAL A 298 -28.99 -28.53 11.49
CA VAL A 298 -29.58 -27.18 11.58
C VAL A 298 -30.77 -27.16 12.54
N GLU A 299 -31.52 -28.29 12.65
CA GLU A 299 -32.63 -28.42 13.55
C GLU A 299 -32.19 -28.64 15.01
N ALA A 300 -31.10 -29.36 15.23
CA ALA A 300 -30.47 -29.44 16.55
C ALA A 300 -29.88 -28.12 17.00
N ALA A 301 -29.21 -27.36 16.07
CA ALA A 301 -28.69 -26.03 16.34
C ALA A 301 -29.80 -25.02 16.64
N LYS A 302 -30.93 -25.04 15.91
CA LYS A 302 -32.10 -24.21 16.19
C LYS A 302 -32.72 -24.54 17.57
N ARG A 303 -32.82 -25.83 17.92
CA ARG A 303 -33.29 -26.26 19.24
C ARG A 303 -32.37 -25.80 20.37
N ALA A 304 -31.05 -25.86 20.17
CA ALA A 304 -30.08 -25.40 21.16
C ALA A 304 -30.12 -23.87 21.35
N LEU A 305 -30.49 -23.12 20.31
CA LEU A 305 -30.69 -21.64 20.35
C LEU A 305 -32.09 -21.24 20.81
N GLY A 306 -32.96 -22.16 21.23
CA GLY A 306 -34.31 -21.85 21.68
C GLY A 306 -35.27 -21.40 20.58
N MET A 307 -34.91 -21.63 19.31
CA MET A 307 -35.76 -21.31 18.16
C MET A 307 -36.76 -22.48 17.94
N THR A 308 -38.02 -22.25 18.27
CA THR A 308 -39.11 -23.21 17.96
C THR A 308 -39.27 -23.34 16.44
N PRO A 309 -39.52 -24.55 15.90
CA PRO A 309 -39.91 -24.75 14.50
C PRO A 309 -41.14 -23.88 14.20
N GLY A 310 -41.05 -23.03 13.17
CA GLY A 310 -42.10 -22.10 12.82
C GLY A 310 -43.47 -22.79 12.74
N GLY A 311 -44.36 -22.39 13.63
CA GLY A 311 -45.76 -22.69 13.52
C GLY A 311 -46.32 -22.12 12.22
N ALA A 312 -46.97 -22.94 11.43
CA ALA A 312 -47.73 -22.53 10.27
C ALA A 312 -48.66 -21.37 10.65
N ALA A 313 -48.53 -20.23 9.97
CA ALA A 313 -49.48 -19.13 10.13
C ALA A 313 -50.93 -19.63 9.82
N PRO A 314 -51.91 -19.30 10.63
CA PRO A 314 -53.28 -19.67 10.34
C PRO A 314 -53.74 -18.98 9.04
N ALA A 315 -54.30 -19.75 8.13
CA ALA A 315 -54.90 -19.23 6.91
C ALA A 315 -56.04 -18.26 7.29
N THR A 316 -55.85 -16.98 6.95
CA THR A 316 -56.91 -15.97 7.03
C THR A 316 -57.99 -16.31 6.02
N ALA A 317 -59.19 -16.68 6.53
CA ALA A 317 -60.41 -16.87 5.76
C ALA A 317 -60.80 -15.55 5.09
N ALA A 318 -61.09 -15.57 3.79
CA ALA A 318 -61.62 -14.46 3.03
C ALA A 318 -63.06 -14.18 3.49
N PRO A 319 -63.49 -12.90 3.64
CA PRO A 319 -64.88 -12.56 3.88
C PRO A 319 -65.69 -12.67 2.59
N LYS A 320 -66.92 -13.15 2.77
CA LYS A 320 -67.95 -13.20 1.77
C LYS A 320 -68.40 -11.83 1.31
#